data_9a815bc0bfea0b476dc61ad221a13d48
#
_entry.id   9a815bc0bfea0b476dc61ad221a13d48
#
_cell.length_a   1.000
_cell.length_b   1.000
_cell.length_c   1.000
_cell.angle_alpha   90.00
_cell.angle_beta   90.00
_cell.angle_gamma   90.00
#
_symmetry.space_group_name_H-M   'P 1'
#
loop_
_entity.id
_entity.type
_entity.pdbx_description
1 polymer ?
#
loop_
_entity_poly.entity_id
_entity_poly.type
_entity_poly.pdbx_seq_one_letter_code
_entity_poly.pdbx_strand_id
1 'polypeptide(L)'
;MTRETEYMKIALELAEKAREMGEVPVGAVVVFENRVIGKGFNKRESAQSPLSHAEIEAITEAAAYLRSWRLEDCELYVTLEPCIMCSGAIVQARIPKVYFGARDPKAGGVRSLYTLLEDERLNHRVEVVEGILAEESAELLSGFFREIREKQKLSKKQSESGNLE
;
A
#
# COMPACT_ATOMS: atom_id res chain seq x y z
N MET A 1 -12.81 -18.30 -7.05
CA MET A 1 -12.09 -17.10 -6.61
C MET A 1 -12.10 -16.06 -7.72
N THR A 2 -12.40 -14.82 -7.41
CA THR A 2 -12.46 -13.76 -8.42
C THR A 2 -11.05 -13.32 -8.85
N ARG A 3 -10.95 -12.72 -10.03
CA ARG A 3 -9.71 -12.13 -10.55
C ARG A 3 -9.16 -11.06 -9.57
N GLU A 4 -10.03 -10.21 -9.05
CA GLU A 4 -9.67 -9.16 -8.08
C GLU A 4 -9.07 -9.75 -6.81
N THR A 5 -9.65 -10.83 -6.31
CA THR A 5 -9.15 -11.54 -5.14
C THR A 5 -7.76 -12.15 -5.40
N GLU A 6 -7.54 -12.70 -6.59
CA GLU A 6 -6.24 -13.28 -6.96
C GLU A 6 -5.13 -12.24 -6.97
N TYR A 7 -5.37 -11.08 -7.57
CA TYR A 7 -4.38 -9.99 -7.59
C TYR A 7 -4.18 -9.38 -6.21
N MET A 8 -5.24 -9.26 -5.42
CA MET A 8 -5.10 -8.74 -4.05
C MET A 8 -4.29 -9.71 -3.17
N LYS A 9 -4.39 -11.02 -3.40
CA LYS A 9 -3.56 -12.01 -2.70
C LYS A 9 -2.08 -11.81 -3.00
N ILE A 10 -1.74 -11.50 -4.23
CA ILE A 10 -0.34 -11.19 -4.60
C ILE A 10 0.13 -9.95 -3.83
N ALA A 11 -0.72 -8.92 -3.76
CA ALA A 11 -0.42 -7.71 -2.98
C ALA A 11 -0.23 -8.03 -1.49
N LEU A 12 -1.05 -8.93 -0.93
CA LEU A 12 -0.91 -9.37 0.47
C LEU A 12 0.39 -10.14 0.72
N GLU A 13 0.84 -10.95 -0.23
CA GLU A 13 2.14 -11.64 -0.15
C GLU A 13 3.28 -10.63 -0.10
N LEU A 14 3.18 -9.56 -0.87
CA LEU A 14 4.15 -8.46 -0.84
C LEU A 14 4.10 -7.70 0.49
N ALA A 15 2.91 -7.51 1.06
CA ALA A 15 2.75 -6.91 2.38
C ALA A 15 3.45 -7.76 3.45
N GLU A 16 3.38 -9.08 3.36
CA GLU A 16 4.07 -9.98 4.29
C GLU A 16 5.59 -9.86 4.15
N LYS A 17 6.11 -9.66 2.95
CA LYS A 17 7.54 -9.38 2.73
C LYS A 17 7.97 -8.11 3.46
N ALA A 18 7.16 -7.05 3.39
CA ALA A 18 7.41 -5.83 4.12
C ALA A 18 7.48 -6.10 5.63
N ARG A 19 6.53 -6.86 6.15
CA ARG A 19 6.48 -7.25 7.57
C ARG A 19 7.74 -7.98 8.01
N GLU A 20 8.21 -8.93 7.21
CA GLU A 20 9.44 -9.68 7.47
C GLU A 20 10.67 -8.77 7.57
N MET A 21 10.66 -7.64 6.89
CA MET A 21 11.71 -6.64 6.92
C MET A 21 11.53 -5.59 8.03
N GLY A 22 10.50 -5.75 8.87
CA GLY A 22 10.20 -4.77 9.92
C GLY A 22 9.47 -3.52 9.42
N GLU A 23 8.95 -3.55 8.20
CA GLU A 23 8.20 -2.44 7.60
C GLU A 23 6.69 -2.61 7.82
N VAL A 24 5.96 -1.51 7.83
CA VAL A 24 4.50 -1.55 7.87
C VAL A 24 4.01 -2.38 6.67
N PRO A 25 3.20 -3.44 6.90
CA PRO A 25 2.85 -4.39 5.85
C PRO A 25 1.82 -3.87 4.86
N VAL A 26 2.30 -3.25 3.81
CA VAL A 26 1.49 -2.80 2.67
C VAL A 26 2.14 -3.32 1.40
N GLY A 27 1.33 -3.90 0.53
CA GLY A 27 1.77 -4.40 -0.77
C GLY A 27 0.87 -3.88 -1.89
N ALA A 28 1.43 -3.77 -3.08
CA ALA A 28 0.70 -3.27 -4.25
C ALA A 28 1.18 -3.96 -5.53
N VAL A 29 0.25 -4.14 -6.48
CA VAL A 29 0.59 -4.61 -7.82
C VAL A 29 -0.13 -3.75 -8.85
N VAL A 30 0.53 -3.54 -9.99
CA VAL A 30 -0.06 -2.93 -11.17
C VAL A 30 -0.27 -4.02 -12.21
N VAL A 31 -1.47 -4.09 -12.75
CA VAL A 31 -1.90 -5.11 -13.72
C VAL A 31 -2.19 -4.45 -15.08
N PHE A 32 -1.65 -5.03 -16.12
CA PHE A 32 -1.87 -4.61 -17.51
C PHE A 32 -2.11 -5.87 -18.36
N GLU A 33 -3.20 -5.89 -19.11
CA GLU A 33 -3.57 -7.04 -19.95
C GLU A 33 -3.49 -8.38 -19.22
N ASN A 34 -4.07 -8.44 -18.01
CA ASN A 34 -4.11 -9.60 -17.14
C ASN A 34 -2.72 -10.09 -16.67
N ARG A 35 -1.72 -9.20 -16.71
CA ARG A 35 -0.36 -9.50 -16.22
C ARG A 35 0.04 -8.50 -15.15
N VAL A 36 0.70 -8.99 -14.11
CA VAL A 36 1.32 -8.13 -13.10
C VAL A 36 2.61 -7.59 -13.72
N ILE A 37 2.64 -6.27 -13.96
CA ILE A 37 3.80 -5.58 -14.57
C ILE A 37 4.55 -4.70 -13.57
N GLY A 38 3.99 -4.49 -12.40
CA GLY A 38 4.63 -3.73 -11.32
C GLY A 38 4.27 -4.31 -9.98
N LYS A 39 5.25 -4.44 -9.10
CA LYS A 39 5.10 -4.94 -7.74
C LYS A 39 5.80 -4.01 -6.78
N GLY A 40 5.23 -3.81 -5.61
CA GLY A 40 5.85 -3.01 -4.57
C GLY A 40 5.39 -3.40 -3.19
N PHE A 41 6.24 -3.17 -2.23
CA PHE A 41 5.88 -3.24 -0.83
C PHE A 41 6.57 -2.10 -0.09
N ASN A 42 6.02 -1.71 1.05
CA ASN A 42 6.54 -0.57 1.81
C ASN A 42 7.99 -0.83 2.25
N LYS A 43 8.86 0.14 1.94
CA LYS A 43 10.30 0.10 2.28
C LYS A 43 10.77 1.42 2.90
N ARG A 44 9.86 2.20 3.47
CA ARG A 44 10.19 3.53 3.97
C ARG A 44 11.42 3.55 4.87
N GLU A 45 11.49 2.63 5.84
CA GLU A 45 12.60 2.55 6.78
C GLU A 45 13.85 1.91 6.14
N SER A 46 13.68 0.82 5.40
CA SER A 46 14.80 0.12 4.75
C SER A 46 15.50 0.97 3.69
N ALA A 47 14.72 1.70 2.90
CA ALA A 47 15.24 2.58 1.84
C ALA A 47 15.60 3.98 2.35
N GLN A 48 15.22 4.32 3.59
CA GLN A 48 15.35 5.67 4.15
C GLN A 48 14.78 6.72 3.20
N SER A 49 13.56 6.46 2.71
CA SER A 49 12.89 7.34 1.77
C SER A 49 11.40 7.47 2.12
N PRO A 50 10.90 8.70 2.28
CA PRO A 50 9.48 8.91 2.55
C PRO A 50 8.60 8.56 1.34
N LEU A 51 9.21 8.36 0.17
CA LEU A 51 8.50 8.05 -1.07
C LEU A 51 8.32 6.55 -1.29
N SER A 52 9.05 5.70 -0.56
CA SER A 52 9.07 4.24 -0.78
C SER A 52 7.84 3.53 -0.20
N HIS A 53 6.66 3.97 -0.61
CA HIS A 53 5.40 3.27 -0.38
C HIS A 53 5.20 2.19 -1.46
N ALA A 54 4.43 1.17 -1.12
CA ALA A 54 4.13 0.05 -2.03
C ALA A 54 3.64 0.52 -3.40
N GLU A 55 2.74 1.49 -3.43
CA GLU A 55 2.15 2.02 -4.65
C GLU A 55 3.18 2.71 -5.53
N ILE A 56 4.06 3.53 -4.93
CA ILE A 56 5.11 4.25 -5.67
C ILE A 56 6.07 3.25 -6.32
N GLU A 57 6.47 2.21 -5.59
CA GLU A 57 7.34 1.15 -6.12
C GLU A 57 6.67 0.42 -7.29
N ALA A 58 5.41 0.03 -7.13
CA ALA A 58 4.65 -0.69 -8.16
C ALA A 58 4.44 0.16 -9.42
N ILE A 59 4.07 1.43 -9.25
CA ILE A 59 3.87 2.39 -10.35
C ILE A 59 5.19 2.61 -11.10
N THR A 60 6.28 2.79 -10.37
CA THR A 60 7.62 3.01 -10.95
C THR A 60 8.03 1.81 -11.83
N GLU A 61 7.86 0.60 -11.33
CA GLU A 61 8.19 -0.62 -12.08
C GLU A 61 7.30 -0.77 -13.31
N ALA A 62 5.99 -0.53 -13.18
CA ALA A 62 5.04 -0.61 -14.29
C ALA A 62 5.37 0.41 -15.41
N ALA A 63 5.69 1.64 -15.03
CA ALA A 63 6.09 2.68 -15.97
C ALA A 63 7.36 2.29 -16.74
N ALA A 64 8.33 1.71 -16.05
CA ALA A 64 9.56 1.20 -16.66
C ALA A 64 9.28 0.05 -17.62
N TYR A 65 8.40 -0.87 -17.24
CA TYR A 65 8.00 -2.01 -18.07
C TYR A 65 7.35 -1.55 -19.39
N LEU A 66 6.41 -0.60 -19.30
CA LEU A 66 5.71 -0.08 -20.47
C LEU A 66 6.49 1.02 -21.21
N ARG A 67 7.57 1.49 -20.62
CA ARG A 67 8.34 2.66 -21.13
C ARG A 67 7.41 3.86 -21.33
N SER A 68 6.53 4.09 -20.37
CA SER A 68 5.51 5.14 -20.43
C SER A 68 5.16 5.57 -19.01
N TRP A 69 5.10 6.88 -18.77
CA TRP A 69 4.58 7.39 -17.52
C TRP A 69 3.04 7.28 -17.45
N ARG A 70 2.39 7.15 -18.59
CA ARG A 70 0.93 6.96 -18.66
C ARG A 70 0.58 5.49 -18.50
N LEU A 71 -0.22 5.20 -17.48
CA LEU A 71 -0.68 3.85 -17.16
C LEU A 71 -2.18 3.73 -17.40
N GLU A 72 -2.65 4.27 -18.54
CA GLU A 72 -4.07 4.44 -18.88
C GLU A 72 -4.87 3.13 -18.98
N ASP A 73 -4.20 2.02 -19.27
CA ASP A 73 -4.86 0.72 -19.40
C ASP A 73 -4.54 -0.22 -18.23
N CYS A 74 -4.04 0.35 -17.14
CA CYS A 74 -3.62 -0.43 -15.96
C CYS A 74 -4.64 -0.38 -14.83
N GLU A 75 -4.57 -1.37 -13.98
CA GLU A 75 -5.31 -1.40 -12.71
C GLU A 75 -4.30 -1.51 -11.57
N LEU A 76 -4.56 -0.83 -10.47
CA LEU A 76 -3.73 -0.91 -9.27
C LEU A 76 -4.49 -1.66 -8.17
N TYR A 77 -3.82 -2.60 -7.53
CA TYR A 77 -4.31 -3.32 -6.35
C TYR A 77 -3.38 -3.01 -5.19
N VAL A 78 -3.92 -2.56 -4.08
CA VAL A 78 -3.14 -2.23 -2.89
C VAL A 78 -3.87 -2.67 -1.64
N THR A 79 -3.14 -3.24 -0.67
CA THR A 79 -3.74 -3.84 0.53
C THR A 79 -4.35 -2.82 1.49
N LEU A 80 -3.82 -1.59 1.49
CA LEU A 80 -4.30 -0.50 2.35
C LEU A 80 -4.69 0.69 1.49
N GLU A 81 -5.71 1.42 1.90
CA GLU A 81 -6.14 2.65 1.23
C GLU A 81 -4.95 3.58 0.96
N PRO A 82 -4.75 4.04 -0.29
CA PRO A 82 -3.66 4.97 -0.61
C PRO A 82 -3.72 6.27 0.17
N CYS A 83 -2.55 6.75 0.60
CA CYS A 83 -2.41 8.05 1.25
C CYS A 83 -2.49 9.19 0.21
N ILE A 84 -2.37 10.44 0.66
CA ILE A 84 -2.44 11.61 -0.22
C ILE A 84 -1.32 11.60 -1.29
N MET A 85 -0.10 11.19 -0.92
CA MET A 85 1.02 11.10 -1.85
C MET A 85 0.76 10.07 -2.95
N CYS A 86 0.34 8.87 -2.56
CA CYS A 86 0.06 7.79 -3.50
C CYS A 86 -1.19 8.06 -4.35
N SER A 87 -2.20 8.69 -3.77
CA SER A 87 -3.39 9.13 -4.53
C SER A 87 -2.99 10.13 -5.62
N GLY A 88 -2.10 11.07 -5.28
CA GLY A 88 -1.55 12.01 -6.25
C GLY A 88 -0.77 11.30 -7.37
N ALA A 89 0.04 10.31 -7.00
CA ALA A 89 0.80 9.51 -7.98
C ALA A 89 -0.11 8.74 -8.94
N ILE A 90 -1.20 8.17 -8.41
CA ILE A 90 -2.20 7.45 -9.21
C ILE A 90 -2.83 8.38 -10.25
N VAL A 91 -3.22 9.59 -9.82
CA VAL A 91 -3.78 10.62 -10.72
C VAL A 91 -2.75 11.03 -11.77
N GLN A 92 -1.51 11.28 -11.36
CA GLN A 92 -0.43 11.68 -12.27
C GLN A 92 -0.13 10.59 -13.31
N ALA A 93 -0.19 9.33 -12.92
CA ALA A 93 0.05 8.19 -13.80
C ALA A 93 -1.15 7.88 -14.71
N ARG A 94 -2.31 8.50 -14.47
CA ARG A 94 -3.54 8.27 -15.25
C ARG A 94 -4.08 6.84 -15.14
N ILE A 95 -3.88 6.21 -13.97
CA ILE A 95 -4.45 4.88 -13.72
C ILE A 95 -5.96 4.99 -13.61
N PRO A 96 -6.74 4.26 -14.44
CA PRO A 96 -8.19 4.40 -14.45
C PRO A 96 -8.94 3.65 -13.35
N LYS A 97 -8.31 2.67 -12.72
CA LYS A 97 -9.01 1.83 -11.75
C LYS A 97 -8.09 1.40 -10.60
N VAL A 98 -8.60 1.55 -9.37
CA VAL A 98 -7.88 1.17 -8.15
C VAL A 98 -8.76 0.29 -7.27
N TYR A 99 -8.18 -0.81 -6.83
CA TYR A 99 -8.78 -1.71 -5.83
C TYR A 99 -7.96 -1.60 -4.56
N PHE A 100 -8.61 -1.42 -3.41
CA PHE A 100 -7.87 -1.49 -2.15
C PHE A 100 -8.57 -2.38 -1.13
N GLY A 101 -7.82 -2.84 -0.15
CA GLY A 101 -8.31 -3.70 0.93
C GLY A 101 -8.94 -2.89 2.05
N ALA A 102 -8.18 -2.63 3.11
CA ALA A 102 -8.65 -1.92 4.29
C ALA A 102 -8.56 -0.40 4.14
N ARG A 103 -9.48 0.31 4.79
CA ARG A 103 -9.39 1.78 4.90
C ARG A 103 -8.31 2.17 5.89
N ASP A 104 -7.75 3.35 5.70
CA ASP A 104 -6.78 3.96 6.61
C ASP A 104 -7.38 5.23 7.21
N PRO A 105 -7.98 5.16 8.41
CA PRO A 105 -8.64 6.31 9.02
C PRO A 105 -7.72 7.48 9.35
N LYS A 106 -6.41 7.25 9.43
CA LYS A 106 -5.43 8.27 9.82
C LYS A 106 -4.78 8.97 8.65
N ALA A 107 -4.65 8.30 7.50
CA ALA A 107 -3.89 8.82 6.37
C ALA A 107 -4.53 8.61 5.01
N GLY A 108 -5.69 7.95 4.95
CA GLY A 108 -6.33 7.59 3.68
C GLY A 108 -6.78 8.80 2.87
N GLY A 109 -6.37 8.83 1.60
CA GLY A 109 -6.69 9.91 0.67
C GLY A 109 -7.77 9.57 -0.35
N VAL A 110 -8.39 8.38 -0.25
CA VAL A 110 -9.37 7.88 -1.22
C VAL A 110 -10.79 7.89 -0.68
N ARG A 111 -10.98 7.50 0.59
CA ARG A 111 -12.30 7.42 1.25
C ARG A 111 -12.32 7.99 2.66
N SER A 112 -11.21 7.88 3.40
CA SER A 112 -11.19 8.17 4.84
C SER A 112 -11.10 9.66 5.17
N LEU A 113 -10.04 10.35 4.75
CA LEU A 113 -9.85 11.78 5.02
C LEU A 113 -10.15 12.65 3.81
N TYR A 114 -9.83 12.18 2.63
CA TYR A 114 -10.04 12.88 1.36
C TYR A 114 -10.62 11.90 0.35
N THR A 115 -11.13 12.44 -0.75
CA THR A 115 -11.64 11.66 -1.88
C THR A 115 -10.94 12.08 -3.17
N LEU A 116 -9.60 12.06 -3.13
CA LEU A 116 -8.77 12.62 -4.21
C LEU A 116 -8.95 11.91 -5.57
N LEU A 117 -9.22 10.61 -5.56
CA LEU A 117 -9.37 9.86 -6.82
C LEU A 117 -10.68 10.14 -7.54
N GLU A 118 -11.65 10.72 -6.85
CA GLU A 118 -12.96 11.04 -7.41
C GLU A 118 -13.23 12.55 -7.44
N ASP A 119 -12.23 13.37 -7.18
CA ASP A 119 -12.37 14.83 -7.16
C ASP A 119 -12.57 15.35 -8.58
N GLU A 120 -13.73 15.96 -8.83
CA GLU A 120 -14.11 16.45 -10.15
C GLU A 120 -13.24 17.60 -10.67
N ARG A 121 -12.51 18.29 -9.78
CA ARG A 121 -11.63 19.39 -10.15
C ARG A 121 -10.31 18.93 -10.76
N LEU A 122 -9.95 17.66 -10.55
CA LEU A 122 -8.72 17.09 -11.10
C LEU A 122 -8.93 16.65 -12.56
N ASN A 123 -7.83 16.59 -13.32
CA ASN A 123 -7.85 16.23 -14.75
C ASN A 123 -8.19 14.77 -15.02
N HIS A 124 -8.11 13.93 -13.99
CA HIS A 124 -8.28 12.49 -14.13
C HIS A 124 -9.07 11.97 -12.95
N ARG A 125 -10.03 11.10 -13.23
CA ARG A 125 -10.83 10.43 -12.21
C ARG A 125 -10.58 8.94 -12.27
N VAL A 126 -10.68 8.30 -11.13
CA VAL A 126 -10.37 6.88 -10.97
C VAL A 126 -11.62 6.16 -10.48
N GLU A 127 -11.92 5.02 -11.07
CA GLU A 127 -12.93 4.11 -10.54
C GLU A 127 -12.33 3.39 -9.34
N VAL A 128 -12.97 3.48 -8.18
CA VAL A 128 -12.47 2.94 -6.92
C VAL A 128 -13.35 1.78 -6.46
N VAL A 129 -12.71 0.65 -6.14
CA VAL A 129 -13.36 -0.51 -5.54
C VAL A 129 -12.63 -0.81 -4.23
N GLU A 130 -13.36 -0.73 -3.11
CA GLU A 130 -12.78 -0.98 -1.79
C GLU A 130 -13.20 -2.32 -1.21
N GLY A 131 -12.50 -2.77 -0.19
CA GLY A 131 -12.91 -3.92 0.61
C GLY A 131 -12.44 -5.27 0.09
N ILE A 132 -11.55 -5.31 -0.90
CA ILE A 132 -11.04 -6.58 -1.42
C ILE A 132 -10.04 -7.18 -0.41
N LEU A 133 -10.44 -8.28 0.23
CA LEU A 133 -9.67 -8.93 1.30
C LEU A 133 -9.31 -7.95 2.43
N ALA A 134 -10.26 -7.08 2.78
CA ALA A 134 -10.06 -6.04 3.78
C ALA A 134 -9.72 -6.60 5.16
N GLU A 135 -10.35 -7.70 5.56
CA GLU A 135 -10.11 -8.32 6.87
C GLU A 135 -8.68 -8.85 6.98
N GLU A 136 -8.18 -9.52 5.95
CA GLU A 136 -6.83 -10.06 5.88
C GLU A 136 -5.79 -8.94 5.96
N SER A 137 -6.03 -7.85 5.25
CA SER A 137 -5.17 -6.67 5.30
C SER A 137 -5.16 -6.03 6.69
N ALA A 138 -6.34 -5.85 7.28
CA ALA A 138 -6.49 -5.26 8.62
C ALA A 138 -5.80 -6.12 9.69
N GLU A 139 -5.94 -7.45 9.61
CA GLU A 139 -5.29 -8.37 10.54
C GLU A 139 -3.78 -8.32 10.46
N LEU A 140 -3.24 -8.25 9.24
CA LEU A 140 -1.80 -8.14 9.01
C LEU A 140 -1.24 -6.87 9.64
N LEU A 141 -1.91 -5.74 9.45
CA LEU A 141 -1.55 -4.45 10.04
C LEU A 141 -1.66 -4.47 11.57
N SER A 142 -2.76 -4.95 12.10
CA SER A 142 -2.99 -5.06 13.54
C SER A 142 -1.95 -5.93 14.22
N GLY A 143 -1.63 -7.07 13.62
CA GLY A 143 -0.60 -7.98 14.11
C GLY A 143 0.78 -7.34 14.16
N PHE A 144 1.13 -6.61 13.10
CA PHE A 144 2.40 -5.89 13.02
C PHE A 144 2.53 -4.84 14.13
N PHE A 145 1.52 -3.99 14.32
CA PHE A 145 1.56 -2.95 15.35
C PHE A 145 1.52 -3.53 16.76
N ARG A 146 0.85 -4.64 16.97
CA ARG A 146 0.86 -5.37 18.25
C ARG A 146 2.27 -5.87 18.58
N GLU A 147 2.97 -6.47 17.62
CA GLU A 147 4.34 -6.93 17.77
C GLU A 147 5.29 -5.78 18.13
N ILE A 148 5.14 -4.64 17.49
CA ILE A 148 5.95 -3.44 17.79
C ILE A 148 5.72 -2.98 19.22
N ARG A 149 4.47 -2.91 19.68
CA ARG A 149 4.14 -2.50 21.05
C ARG A 149 4.72 -3.46 22.06
N GLU A 150 4.69 -4.76 21.80
CA GLU A 150 5.28 -5.78 22.66
C GLU A 150 6.80 -5.64 22.75
N LYS A 151 7.48 -5.42 21.63
CA LYS A 151 8.92 -5.18 21.57
C LYS A 151 9.30 -3.91 22.33
N GLN A 152 8.51 -2.85 22.21
CA GLN A 152 8.74 -1.60 22.94
C GLN A 152 8.61 -1.80 24.45
N LYS A 153 7.63 -2.56 24.91
CA LYS A 153 7.44 -2.91 26.32
C LYS A 153 8.62 -3.70 26.88
N LEU A 154 9.11 -4.69 26.15
CA LEU A 154 10.27 -5.50 26.53
C LEU A 154 11.53 -4.65 26.61
N SER A 155 11.77 -3.79 25.60
CA SER A 155 12.90 -2.88 25.57
C SER A 155 12.87 -1.91 26.76
N LYS A 156 11.70 -1.37 27.10
CA LYS A 156 11.51 -0.47 28.24
C LYS A 156 11.78 -1.17 29.56
N LYS A 157 11.29 -2.40 29.76
CA LYS A 157 11.55 -3.21 30.96
C LYS A 157 13.03 -3.53 31.12
N GLN A 158 13.74 -3.85 30.05
CA GLN A 158 15.17 -4.11 30.07
C GLN A 158 15.96 -2.85 30.45
N SER A 159 15.58 -1.70 29.93
CA SER A 159 16.18 -0.41 30.25
C SER A 159 15.96 -0.06 31.73
N GLU A 160 14.77 -0.27 32.27
CA GLU A 160 14.44 -0.02 33.67
C GLU A 160 15.20 -0.96 34.62
N SER A 161 15.33 -2.25 34.26
CA SER A 161 16.13 -3.20 35.09
C SER A 161 17.62 -2.94 35.02
N GLY A 162 18.14 -2.41 33.89
CA GLY A 162 19.54 -2.00 33.75
C GLY A 162 19.90 -0.77 34.58
N ASN A 163 18.94 0.09 34.89
CA ASN A 163 19.17 1.28 35.73
C ASN A 163 19.11 1.02 37.23
N LEU A 164 18.76 -0.20 37.66
CA LEU A 164 18.70 -0.60 39.05
C LEU A 164 20.01 -1.29 39.55
N GLU A 165 20.95 -1.52 38.67
CA GLU A 165 22.29 -2.00 38.95
C GLU A 165 23.30 -0.83 38.97
#